data_d3d2cbb864a7b8afd19247be50321fd1
#
_entry.id   d3d2cbb864a7b8afd19247be50321fd1
#
_cell.length_a   1.000
_cell.length_b   1.000
_cell.length_c   1.000
_cell.angle_alpha   90.00
_cell.angle_beta   90.00
_cell.angle_gamma   90.00
#
_symmetry.space_group_name_H-M   'P 1'
#
loop_
_entity.id
_entity.type
_entity.pdbx_description
1 polymer ?
#
loop_
_entity_poly.entity_id
_entity_poly.type
_entity_poly.pdbx_seq_one_letter_code
_entity_poly.pdbx_strand_id
1 'polypeptide(L)'
;MKIKQLLFALGFATPVALASCSSEKDFDLTPVKDKAQGSLILNLEAEAGFESQTRALNENNYTNTANYNVKIINNANDNIIVDCKASELSAYLPKTVQIGTYTVLATYGNEHAASRDEFFMTGSSTVRVNAKEEKTVNVTCSPTCGKVSVQFASDMATYYEDYSVSFSGTSALGSNKFSWAKTDTEPWYIKLNEAGETVNYTISLTAKPDYMHKGKDGSSQATGVATGSFKLYRNKAHKLSIKPNYTPTTEGGMSLTITIDESTNDHEITWDVPVTWI
;
A
#
# COMPACT_ATOMS: atom_id res chain seq x y z
N MET A 1 -78.37 38.74 19.25
CA MET A 1 -79.77 38.42 18.95
C MET A 1 -80.01 36.97 19.20
N LYS A 2 -80.72 36.61 20.28
CA LYS A 2 -81.70 35.53 20.48
C LYS A 2 -81.21 34.11 20.22
N ILE A 3 -80.98 33.22 21.26
CA ILE A 3 -81.98 32.49 22.07
C ILE A 3 -82.55 31.30 21.28
N LYS A 4 -82.37 30.08 21.71
CA LYS A 4 -83.08 29.19 22.61
C LYS A 4 -82.57 27.79 22.49
N GLN A 5 -82.10 27.12 23.54
CA GLN A 5 -82.84 26.27 24.46
C GLN A 5 -83.75 25.19 23.86
N LEU A 6 -83.46 23.93 24.25
CA LEU A 6 -84.37 23.05 25.00
C LEU A 6 -83.81 21.63 24.99
N LEU A 7 -83.34 21.04 26.03
CA LEU A 7 -84.01 20.25 27.12
C LEU A 7 -84.74 18.96 26.68
N PHE A 8 -84.51 17.98 27.43
CA PHE A 8 -85.19 16.75 27.87
C PHE A 8 -84.52 15.43 27.41
N ALA A 9 -84.21 14.50 28.18
CA ALA A 9 -84.34 14.08 29.59
C ALA A 9 -84.49 12.57 29.61
N LEU A 10 -83.96 12.03 30.68
CA LEU A 10 -84.32 10.69 31.30
C LEU A 10 -84.07 9.36 30.53
N GLY A 11 -83.25 8.54 31.11
CA GLY A 11 -83.78 7.41 31.74
C GLY A 11 -82.82 6.20 31.84
N PHE A 12 -82.69 5.76 33.07
CA PHE A 12 -82.44 4.45 33.60
C PHE A 12 -81.05 3.93 33.78
N ALA A 13 -80.67 3.87 35.03
CA ALA A 13 -79.61 3.14 35.65
C ALA A 13 -79.83 1.63 35.65
N THR A 14 -78.77 0.85 35.37
CA THR A 14 -78.59 -0.49 35.96
C THR A 14 -77.11 -0.64 36.33
N PRO A 15 -76.80 -1.00 37.59
CA PRO A 15 -75.42 -1.32 37.95
C PRO A 15 -75.18 -2.79 37.62
N VAL A 16 -74.27 -3.05 36.71
CA VAL A 16 -73.65 -4.37 36.56
C VAL A 16 -72.29 -4.31 37.24
N ALA A 17 -72.22 -4.91 38.40
CA ALA A 17 -70.96 -5.24 39.03
C ALA A 17 -70.24 -6.29 38.18
N LEU A 18 -69.15 -5.97 37.57
CA LEU A 18 -68.23 -6.91 37.00
C LEU A 18 -66.99 -6.99 37.87
N ALA A 19 -66.82 -8.22 38.34
CA ALA A 19 -65.67 -8.62 39.14
C ALA A 19 -64.37 -8.28 38.44
N SER A 20 -63.52 -7.58 39.19
CA SER A 20 -62.11 -7.42 38.94
C SER A 20 -61.40 -8.77 38.87
N CYS A 21 -60.97 -9.14 37.70
CA CYS A 21 -59.82 -10.04 37.55
C CYS A 21 -58.61 -9.18 37.21
N SER A 22 -57.91 -8.79 38.25
CA SER A 22 -56.54 -8.26 38.15
C SER A 22 -55.62 -9.43 37.72
N SER A 23 -55.28 -9.48 36.50
CA SER A 23 -54.01 -10.08 36.06
C SER A 23 -53.26 -8.96 35.30
N GLU A 24 -52.63 -8.08 36.03
CA GLU A 24 -51.55 -7.32 35.53
C GLU A 24 -50.43 -8.31 35.18
N LYS A 25 -50.51 -8.85 33.99
CA LYS A 25 -49.27 -9.22 33.31
C LYS A 25 -48.73 -7.90 32.80
N ASP A 26 -47.69 -7.42 33.45
CA ASP A 26 -46.77 -6.50 32.87
C ASP A 26 -46.33 -7.07 31.51
N PHE A 27 -47.03 -6.64 30.47
CA PHE A 27 -46.50 -6.69 29.13
C PHE A 27 -45.40 -5.66 29.10
N ASP A 28 -44.22 -6.08 29.47
CA ASP A 28 -43.00 -5.40 29.14
C ASP A 28 -42.87 -5.33 27.61
N LEU A 29 -43.57 -4.31 27.04
CA LEU A 29 -43.49 -3.98 25.61
C LEU A 29 -42.19 -3.22 25.35
N THR A 30 -41.10 -3.70 25.87
CA THR A 30 -39.81 -3.44 25.20
C THR A 30 -39.79 -4.39 24.01
N PRO A 31 -39.97 -3.89 22.78
CA PRO A 31 -39.61 -4.70 21.64
C PRO A 31 -38.13 -4.95 21.76
N VAL A 32 -37.72 -6.11 22.24
CA VAL A 32 -36.44 -6.67 21.89
C VAL A 32 -36.48 -6.72 20.37
N LYS A 33 -36.07 -5.64 19.71
CA LYS A 33 -35.72 -5.66 18.31
C LYS A 33 -34.58 -6.67 18.23
N ASP A 34 -34.91 -7.91 17.96
CA ASP A 34 -33.94 -8.85 17.41
C ASP A 34 -33.34 -8.12 16.23
N LYS A 35 -32.17 -7.52 16.47
CA LYS A 35 -31.46 -6.85 15.40
C LYS A 35 -31.16 -7.91 14.38
N ALA A 36 -31.76 -7.78 13.21
CA ALA A 36 -31.59 -8.74 12.15
C ALA A 36 -30.08 -8.96 11.91
N GLN A 37 -29.67 -10.22 11.80
CA GLN A 37 -28.29 -10.65 11.71
C GLN A 37 -28.04 -11.35 10.39
N GLY A 38 -26.80 -11.28 9.92
CA GLY A 38 -26.22 -12.09 8.86
C GLY A 38 -24.85 -12.61 9.29
N SER A 39 -24.11 -13.21 8.37
CA SER A 39 -22.75 -13.71 8.64
C SER A 39 -21.74 -13.23 7.60
N LEU A 40 -20.48 -13.13 8.03
CA LEU A 40 -19.33 -12.77 7.20
C LEU A 40 -18.38 -13.95 7.07
N ILE A 41 -17.92 -14.18 5.84
CA ILE A 41 -16.82 -15.07 5.47
C ILE A 41 -15.75 -14.21 4.78
N LEU A 42 -14.48 -14.53 4.93
CA LEU A 42 -13.36 -13.81 4.32
C LEU A 42 -12.54 -14.74 3.44
N ASN A 43 -12.31 -14.32 2.20
CA ASN A 43 -11.25 -14.81 1.34
C ASN A 43 -10.13 -13.76 1.30
N LEU A 44 -8.93 -14.15 1.70
CA LEU A 44 -7.76 -13.30 1.73
C LEU A 44 -6.72 -13.80 0.72
N GLU A 45 -6.31 -12.92 -0.16
CA GLU A 45 -5.26 -13.14 -1.15
C GLU A 45 -4.17 -12.08 -0.99
N ALA A 46 -2.94 -12.42 -1.40
CA ALA A 46 -1.82 -11.50 -1.37
C ALA A 46 -1.01 -11.65 -2.65
N GLU A 47 -0.77 -10.54 -3.34
CA GLU A 47 -0.03 -10.45 -4.59
C GLU A 47 1.18 -9.53 -4.41
N ALA A 48 2.38 -10.08 -4.50
CA ALA A 48 3.62 -9.31 -4.60
C ALA A 48 4.22 -9.56 -6.00
N GLY A 49 4.09 -8.57 -6.89
CA GLY A 49 4.53 -8.66 -8.29
C GLY A 49 6.02 -8.35 -8.49
N PHE A 50 6.85 -8.54 -7.47
CA PHE A 50 8.28 -8.34 -7.56
C PHE A 50 8.95 -9.62 -8.08
N GLU A 51 9.07 -9.77 -9.39
CA GLU A 51 9.60 -10.98 -10.05
C GLU A 51 11.11 -11.18 -9.90
N SER A 52 11.78 -10.59 -8.95
CA SER A 52 13.21 -10.84 -8.79
C SER A 52 13.55 -11.41 -7.42
N GLN A 53 14.24 -12.53 -7.44
CA GLN A 53 14.80 -13.15 -6.24
C GLN A 53 15.96 -12.29 -5.73
N THR A 54 15.75 -11.63 -4.59
CA THR A 54 16.81 -11.00 -3.82
C THR A 54 17.17 -11.87 -2.63
N ARG A 55 18.41 -11.80 -2.18
CA ARG A 55 18.92 -12.73 -1.16
C ARG A 55 18.60 -12.28 0.27
N ALA A 56 18.36 -10.99 0.52
CA ALA A 56 18.20 -10.45 1.85
C ALA A 56 16.77 -10.55 2.38
N LEU A 57 15.77 -10.14 1.61
CA LEU A 57 14.38 -10.20 2.01
C LEU A 57 13.68 -11.41 1.35
N ASN A 58 13.09 -12.27 2.18
CA ASN A 58 12.25 -13.36 1.67
C ASN A 58 10.86 -12.81 1.29
N GLU A 59 10.70 -12.39 0.05
CA GLU A 59 9.44 -11.86 -0.50
C GLU A 59 8.28 -12.88 -0.43
N ASN A 60 8.56 -14.18 -0.38
CA ASN A 60 7.53 -15.21 -0.23
C ASN A 60 6.76 -15.10 1.11
N ASN A 61 7.35 -14.49 2.14
CA ASN A 61 6.63 -14.24 3.39
C ASN A 61 5.46 -13.28 3.19
N TYR A 62 5.53 -12.42 2.17
CA TYR A 62 4.52 -11.41 1.86
C TYR A 62 3.37 -11.95 1.01
N THR A 63 3.54 -13.09 0.34
CA THR A 63 2.46 -13.81 -0.34
C THR A 63 1.77 -14.82 0.55
N ASN A 64 2.35 -15.14 1.72
CA ASN A 64 1.74 -16.02 2.70
C ASN A 64 0.69 -15.28 3.53
N THR A 65 -0.57 -15.44 3.19
CA THR A 65 -1.70 -14.76 3.85
C THR A 65 -1.82 -15.06 5.34
N ALA A 66 -1.30 -16.20 5.84
CA ALA A 66 -1.32 -16.55 7.25
C ALA A 66 -0.58 -15.52 8.15
N ASN A 67 0.36 -14.76 7.58
CA ASN A 67 1.14 -13.75 8.30
C ASN A 67 0.38 -12.43 8.55
N TYR A 68 -0.74 -12.20 7.86
CA TYR A 68 -1.45 -10.93 7.87
C TYR A 68 -2.23 -10.70 9.16
N ASN A 69 -2.31 -9.45 9.58
CA ASN A 69 -3.27 -9.00 10.58
C ASN A 69 -4.56 -8.60 9.88
N VAL A 70 -5.68 -9.10 10.38
CA VAL A 70 -7.02 -8.85 9.82
C VAL A 70 -7.86 -8.13 10.85
N LYS A 71 -8.48 -7.03 10.41
CA LYS A 71 -9.48 -6.28 11.18
C LYS A 71 -10.80 -6.25 10.43
N ILE A 72 -11.90 -6.51 11.14
CA ILE A 72 -13.25 -6.30 10.64
C ILE A 72 -13.88 -5.17 11.47
N ILE A 73 -14.27 -4.11 10.80
CA ILE A 73 -14.73 -2.85 11.40
C ILE A 73 -16.19 -2.63 11.03
N ASN A 74 -17.03 -2.34 12.02
CA ASN A 74 -18.40 -1.89 11.79
C ASN A 74 -18.41 -0.40 11.46
N ASN A 75 -18.79 -0.03 10.23
CA ASN A 75 -18.72 1.35 9.76
C ASN A 75 -19.76 2.29 10.41
N ALA A 76 -20.74 1.76 11.14
CA ALA A 76 -21.74 2.59 11.82
C ALA A 76 -21.21 3.24 13.11
N ASN A 77 -20.18 2.65 13.72
CA ASN A 77 -19.67 3.09 15.03
C ASN A 77 -18.16 2.88 15.19
N ASP A 78 -17.47 2.52 14.11
CA ASP A 78 -16.01 2.26 14.05
C ASP A 78 -15.53 1.14 15.02
N ASN A 79 -16.45 0.31 15.52
CA ASN A 79 -16.09 -0.78 16.40
C ASN A 79 -15.37 -1.90 15.62
N ILE A 80 -14.23 -2.30 16.13
CA ILE A 80 -13.50 -3.47 15.64
C ILE A 80 -14.14 -4.71 16.23
N ILE A 81 -14.70 -5.58 15.37
CA ILE A 81 -15.40 -6.82 15.78
C ILE A 81 -14.50 -8.06 15.63
N VAL A 82 -13.44 -7.98 14.85
CA VAL A 82 -12.37 -8.98 14.73
C VAL A 82 -11.05 -8.22 14.61
N ASP A 83 -10.04 -8.65 15.35
CA ASP A 83 -8.65 -8.19 15.26
C ASP A 83 -7.75 -9.38 15.61
N CYS A 84 -7.23 -10.05 14.59
CA CYS A 84 -6.44 -11.27 14.77
C CYS A 84 -5.50 -11.51 13.60
N LYS A 85 -4.59 -12.48 13.73
CA LYS A 85 -3.85 -12.98 12.58
C LYS A 85 -4.73 -13.81 11.66
N ALA A 86 -4.45 -13.77 10.37
CA ALA A 86 -5.20 -14.54 9.38
C ALA A 86 -5.09 -16.06 9.63
N SER A 87 -3.99 -16.53 10.22
CA SER A 87 -3.84 -17.92 10.67
C SER A 87 -4.85 -18.34 11.76
N GLU A 88 -5.44 -17.37 12.46
CA GLU A 88 -6.40 -17.58 13.56
C GLU A 88 -7.85 -17.37 13.14
N LEU A 89 -8.10 -16.94 11.89
CA LEU A 89 -9.44 -16.57 11.39
C LEU A 89 -10.48 -17.67 11.52
N SER A 90 -10.08 -18.93 11.45
CA SER A 90 -11.01 -20.07 11.61
C SER A 90 -11.72 -20.11 12.98
N ALA A 91 -11.11 -19.48 14.01
CA ALA A 91 -11.74 -19.34 15.32
C ALA A 91 -12.77 -18.21 15.39
N TYR A 92 -12.76 -17.29 14.43
CA TYR A 92 -13.58 -16.09 14.40
C TYR A 92 -14.63 -16.09 13.28
N LEU A 93 -14.38 -16.83 12.20
CA LEU A 93 -15.25 -16.88 11.02
C LEU A 93 -15.87 -18.27 10.81
N PRO A 94 -17.09 -18.38 10.29
CA PRO A 94 -17.99 -17.28 9.92
C PRO A 94 -18.44 -16.46 11.13
N LYS A 95 -18.46 -15.12 11.00
CA LYS A 95 -18.83 -14.20 12.08
C LYS A 95 -20.28 -13.76 11.93
N THR A 96 -21.12 -14.08 12.89
CA THR A 96 -22.47 -13.49 12.99
C THR A 96 -22.37 -12.02 13.34
N VAL A 97 -22.99 -11.17 12.54
CA VAL A 97 -22.97 -9.72 12.68
C VAL A 97 -24.36 -9.14 12.48
N GLN A 98 -24.62 -7.96 13.00
CA GLN A 98 -25.84 -7.19 12.72
C GLN A 98 -25.88 -6.77 11.26
N ILE A 99 -27.08 -6.51 10.72
CA ILE A 99 -27.19 -5.89 9.40
C ILE A 99 -26.47 -4.54 9.40
N GLY A 100 -25.69 -4.28 8.37
CA GLY A 100 -24.88 -3.07 8.30
C GLY A 100 -23.77 -3.14 7.26
N THR A 101 -22.93 -2.12 7.26
CA THR A 101 -21.76 -2.04 6.40
C THR A 101 -20.49 -2.30 7.23
N TYR A 102 -19.64 -3.13 6.70
CA TYR A 102 -18.39 -3.55 7.35
C TYR A 102 -17.22 -3.35 6.42
N THR A 103 -16.12 -2.87 6.96
CA THR A 103 -14.83 -2.81 6.26
C THR A 103 -13.92 -3.89 6.81
N VAL A 104 -13.39 -4.73 5.92
CA VAL A 104 -12.34 -5.69 6.23
C VAL A 104 -11.02 -5.07 5.75
N LEU A 105 -10.05 -5.00 6.65
CA LEU A 105 -8.69 -4.52 6.39
C LEU A 105 -7.71 -5.64 6.71
N ALA A 106 -6.80 -5.92 5.78
CA ALA A 106 -5.71 -6.85 6.01
C ALA A 106 -4.37 -6.16 5.74
N THR A 107 -3.37 -6.39 6.62
CA THR A 107 -2.06 -5.73 6.56
C THR A 107 -0.94 -6.66 6.96
N TYR A 108 0.26 -6.48 6.37
CA TYR A 108 1.47 -7.17 6.76
C TYR A 108 2.71 -6.30 6.51
N GLY A 109 3.73 -6.43 7.39
CA GLY A 109 4.95 -5.62 7.36
C GLY A 109 4.77 -4.23 7.97
N ASN A 110 5.81 -3.40 7.84
CA ASN A 110 5.80 -2.02 8.33
C ASN A 110 6.00 -1.04 7.18
N GLU A 111 5.40 0.13 7.33
CA GLU A 111 5.45 1.17 6.31
C GLU A 111 6.64 2.10 6.55
N HIS A 112 7.54 2.18 5.57
CA HIS A 112 8.70 3.07 5.53
C HIS A 112 8.68 3.91 4.26
N ALA A 113 9.29 5.09 4.30
CA ALA A 113 9.46 5.91 3.09
C ALA A 113 10.32 5.19 2.03
N ALA A 114 11.38 4.52 2.50
CA ALA A 114 12.18 3.55 1.76
C ALA A 114 12.84 2.59 2.74
N SER A 115 12.95 1.30 2.39
CA SER A 115 13.61 0.27 3.20
C SER A 115 14.21 -0.81 2.31
N ARG A 116 15.23 -1.51 2.81
CA ARG A 116 15.78 -2.74 2.21
C ARG A 116 15.34 -4.00 2.94
N ASP A 117 14.89 -3.86 4.19
CA ASP A 117 14.66 -4.97 5.10
C ASP A 117 13.21 -5.44 5.11
N GLU A 118 12.28 -4.56 4.76
CA GLU A 118 10.85 -4.87 4.75
C GLU A 118 10.04 -3.88 3.90
N PHE A 119 8.80 -4.25 3.59
CA PHE A 119 7.82 -3.38 2.97
C PHE A 119 6.43 -3.63 3.53
N PHE A 120 5.48 -2.77 3.20
CA PHE A 120 4.12 -2.84 3.71
C PHE A 120 3.16 -3.35 2.63
N MET A 121 2.35 -4.32 3.01
CA MET A 121 1.24 -4.86 2.23
C MET A 121 -0.08 -4.47 2.87
N THR A 122 -1.04 -4.07 2.07
CA THR A 122 -2.39 -3.77 2.54
C THR A 122 -3.44 -4.12 1.50
N GLY A 123 -4.61 -4.48 1.97
CA GLY A 123 -5.82 -4.65 1.17
C GLY A 123 -7.04 -4.37 2.03
N SER A 124 -8.08 -3.82 1.42
CA SER A 124 -9.34 -3.58 2.12
C SER A 124 -10.54 -3.81 1.19
N SER A 125 -11.65 -4.22 1.80
CA SER A 125 -12.92 -4.37 1.10
C SER A 125 -14.07 -3.96 2.02
N THR A 126 -15.03 -3.23 1.47
CA THR A 126 -16.22 -2.80 2.21
C THR A 126 -17.43 -3.54 1.67
N VAL A 127 -18.21 -4.15 2.57
CA VAL A 127 -19.40 -4.93 2.20
C VAL A 127 -20.59 -4.56 3.05
N ARG A 128 -21.78 -4.74 2.48
CA ARG A 128 -23.04 -4.66 3.20
C ARG A 128 -23.56 -6.07 3.50
N VAL A 129 -23.92 -6.31 4.74
CA VAL A 129 -24.54 -7.55 5.22
C VAL A 129 -26.02 -7.29 5.45
N ASN A 130 -26.88 -8.12 4.83
CA ASN A 130 -28.33 -8.10 5.01
C ASN A 130 -28.77 -9.20 5.99
N ALA A 131 -30.06 -9.14 6.39
CA ALA A 131 -30.64 -10.14 7.28
C ALA A 131 -30.58 -11.55 6.68
N LYS A 132 -30.11 -12.52 7.47
CA LYS A 132 -30.00 -13.95 7.09
C LYS A 132 -29.08 -14.20 5.88
N GLU A 133 -28.29 -13.21 5.46
CA GLU A 133 -27.32 -13.35 4.39
C GLU A 133 -26.00 -13.89 4.94
N GLU A 134 -25.41 -14.85 4.23
CA GLU A 134 -24.00 -15.19 4.37
C GLU A 134 -23.22 -14.46 3.30
N LYS A 135 -22.35 -13.53 3.71
CA LYS A 135 -21.60 -12.65 2.81
C LYS A 135 -20.13 -13.01 2.79
N THR A 136 -19.63 -13.44 1.64
CA THR A 136 -18.20 -13.61 1.41
C THR A 136 -17.59 -12.27 1.02
N VAL A 137 -16.50 -11.91 1.70
CA VAL A 137 -15.68 -10.73 1.43
C VAL A 137 -14.37 -11.19 0.83
N ASN A 138 -14.03 -10.68 -0.34
CA ASN A 138 -12.73 -10.92 -0.97
C ASN A 138 -11.84 -9.71 -0.72
N VAL A 139 -10.64 -9.96 -0.17
CA VAL A 139 -9.60 -8.94 0.06
C VAL A 139 -8.32 -9.40 -0.59
N THR A 140 -7.82 -8.63 -1.54
CA THR A 140 -6.51 -8.81 -2.16
C THR A 140 -5.56 -7.75 -1.62
N CYS A 141 -4.47 -8.20 -0.99
CA CYS A 141 -3.42 -7.34 -0.47
C CYS A 141 -2.32 -7.18 -1.50
N SER A 142 -1.83 -5.94 -1.65
CA SER A 142 -0.71 -5.62 -2.54
C SER A 142 0.27 -4.67 -1.87
N PRO A 143 1.54 -4.60 -2.34
CA PRO A 143 2.54 -3.67 -1.81
C PRO A 143 2.13 -2.21 -2.01
N THR A 144 2.38 -1.37 -1.00
CA THR A 144 2.26 0.10 -1.10
C THR A 144 3.50 0.74 -1.70
N CYS A 145 4.48 -0.06 -2.10
CA CYS A 145 5.79 0.36 -2.61
C CYS A 145 6.06 -0.17 -4.02
N GLY A 146 7.05 0.42 -4.68
CA GLY A 146 7.75 -0.12 -5.83
C GLY A 146 9.16 -0.56 -5.42
N LYS A 147 9.75 -1.46 -6.19
CA LYS A 147 11.09 -2.03 -5.97
C LYS A 147 12.08 -1.44 -6.96
N VAL A 148 13.25 -1.02 -6.49
CA VAL A 148 14.33 -0.51 -7.33
C VAL A 148 15.62 -1.25 -7.01
N SER A 149 16.28 -1.75 -8.05
CA SER A 149 17.63 -2.33 -7.99
C SER A 149 18.56 -1.65 -8.99
N VAL A 150 19.86 -1.68 -8.72
CA VAL A 150 20.88 -1.16 -9.64
C VAL A 150 21.89 -2.26 -9.92
N GLN A 151 22.29 -2.36 -11.17
CA GLN A 151 23.40 -3.21 -11.60
C GLN A 151 24.41 -2.35 -12.34
N PHE A 152 25.60 -2.26 -11.79
CA PHE A 152 26.74 -1.69 -12.50
C PHE A 152 27.43 -2.77 -13.33
N ALA A 153 27.75 -2.45 -14.58
CA ALA A 153 28.53 -3.34 -15.43
C ALA A 153 29.97 -3.49 -14.88
N SER A 154 30.56 -4.63 -15.11
CA SER A 154 31.90 -4.95 -14.57
C SER A 154 33.00 -4.02 -15.07
N ASP A 155 32.85 -3.46 -16.25
CA ASP A 155 33.76 -2.51 -16.88
C ASP A 155 33.71 -1.10 -16.27
N MET A 156 32.69 -0.76 -15.47
CA MET A 156 32.68 0.46 -14.66
C MET A 156 33.98 0.58 -13.84
N ALA A 157 34.40 -0.51 -13.19
CA ALA A 157 35.60 -0.54 -12.38
C ALA A 157 36.90 -0.32 -13.16
N THR A 158 36.90 -0.43 -14.48
CA THR A 158 38.04 -0.11 -15.34
C THR A 158 38.32 1.38 -15.37
N TYR A 159 37.27 2.19 -15.37
CA TYR A 159 37.35 3.65 -15.65
C TYR A 159 37.13 4.52 -14.43
N TYR A 160 36.32 4.00 -13.48
CA TYR A 160 35.94 4.74 -12.29
C TYR A 160 36.49 4.09 -11.03
N GLU A 161 37.03 4.89 -10.14
CA GLU A 161 37.48 4.47 -8.83
C GLU A 161 36.27 4.28 -7.89
N ASP A 162 35.33 5.21 -7.97
CA ASP A 162 34.10 5.15 -7.20
C ASP A 162 32.87 5.57 -8.02
N TYR A 163 31.75 4.96 -7.73
CA TYR A 163 30.47 5.26 -8.36
C TYR A 163 29.29 4.83 -7.47
N SER A 164 28.25 5.62 -7.54
CA SER A 164 27.01 5.37 -6.78
C SER A 164 25.80 5.99 -7.48
N VAL A 165 24.60 5.55 -7.09
CA VAL A 165 23.35 6.17 -7.50
C VAL A 165 22.62 6.67 -6.26
N SER A 166 22.12 7.89 -6.28
CA SER A 166 21.18 8.39 -5.28
C SER A 166 19.80 8.58 -5.91
N PHE A 167 18.76 8.24 -5.16
CA PHE A 167 17.36 8.34 -5.57
C PHE A 167 16.61 9.34 -4.68
N SER A 168 15.65 10.06 -5.28
CA SER A 168 14.85 11.09 -4.59
C SER A 168 13.54 11.35 -5.35
N GLY A 169 12.72 12.25 -4.85
CA GLY A 169 11.61 12.85 -5.60
C GLY A 169 10.23 12.26 -5.29
N THR A 170 10.12 11.14 -4.56
CA THR A 170 8.80 10.65 -4.15
C THR A 170 8.27 11.44 -2.96
N SER A 171 6.95 11.54 -2.84
CA SER A 171 6.28 12.27 -1.75
C SER A 171 6.64 11.73 -0.38
N ALA A 172 6.78 10.41 -0.25
CA ALA A 172 7.14 9.75 1.00
C ALA A 172 8.58 10.04 1.45
N LEU A 173 9.50 10.26 0.52
CA LEU A 173 10.87 10.65 0.82
C LEU A 173 10.99 12.12 1.22
N GLY A 174 10.12 13.00 0.71
CA GLY A 174 10.25 14.45 0.89
C GLY A 174 11.60 14.94 0.36
N SER A 175 12.42 15.54 1.23
CA SER A 175 13.79 16.00 0.90
C SER A 175 14.86 14.91 1.08
N ASN A 176 14.50 13.75 1.60
CA ASN A 176 15.46 12.66 1.83
C ASN A 176 15.85 11.97 0.52
N LYS A 177 17.02 11.33 0.57
CA LYS A 177 17.58 10.53 -0.51
C LYS A 177 18.00 9.18 0.05
N PHE A 178 17.96 8.16 -0.76
CA PHE A 178 18.60 6.89 -0.45
C PHE A 178 19.63 6.58 -1.55
N SER A 179 20.65 5.81 -1.19
CA SER A 179 21.80 5.59 -2.07
C SER A 179 22.00 4.11 -2.35
N TRP A 180 22.58 3.86 -3.51
CA TRP A 180 23.08 2.57 -3.94
C TRP A 180 24.58 2.71 -4.25
N ALA A 181 25.41 2.13 -3.41
CA ALA A 181 26.86 2.11 -3.62
C ALA A 181 27.26 1.02 -4.60
N LYS A 182 28.48 1.10 -5.15
CA LYS A 182 29.02 0.11 -6.09
C LYS A 182 29.04 -1.33 -5.57
N THR A 183 29.04 -1.51 -4.25
CA THR A 183 29.05 -2.81 -3.58
C THR A 183 27.69 -3.30 -3.15
N ASP A 184 26.63 -2.48 -3.29
CA ASP A 184 25.29 -2.85 -2.87
C ASP A 184 24.67 -3.87 -3.85
N THR A 185 23.96 -4.83 -3.28
CA THR A 185 23.26 -5.89 -4.03
C THR A 185 21.77 -5.96 -3.72
N GLU A 186 21.35 -5.36 -2.58
CA GLU A 186 20.01 -5.48 -2.08
C GLU A 186 19.12 -4.33 -2.55
N PRO A 187 17.90 -4.61 -3.04
CA PRO A 187 17.01 -3.58 -3.59
C PRO A 187 16.47 -2.66 -2.51
N TRP A 188 15.95 -1.53 -2.96
CA TRP A 188 15.13 -0.64 -2.17
C TRP A 188 13.64 -0.83 -2.48
N TYR A 189 12.82 -0.87 -1.44
CA TYR A 189 11.35 -0.81 -1.51
C TYR A 189 10.94 0.60 -1.13
N ILE A 190 10.34 1.33 -2.08
CA ILE A 190 10.04 2.75 -1.96
C ILE A 190 8.53 2.94 -1.89
N LYS A 191 8.03 3.55 -0.82
CA LYS A 191 6.61 3.89 -0.69
C LYS A 191 6.18 4.86 -1.80
N LEU A 192 5.04 4.57 -2.42
CA LEU A 192 4.49 5.33 -3.54
C LEU A 192 3.00 5.61 -3.35
N ASN A 193 2.52 6.67 -4.00
CA ASN A 193 1.10 6.90 -4.19
C ASN A 193 0.50 5.89 -5.19
N GLU A 194 -0.82 5.72 -5.18
CA GLU A 194 -1.53 4.78 -6.06
C GLU A 194 -1.32 5.09 -7.56
N ALA A 195 -1.22 6.37 -7.92
CA ALA A 195 -0.99 6.81 -9.30
C ALA A 195 0.45 6.57 -9.79
N GLY A 196 1.34 6.03 -8.93
CA GLY A 196 2.77 5.98 -9.17
C GLY A 196 3.43 7.35 -9.05
N GLU A 197 4.74 7.37 -8.91
CA GLU A 197 5.52 8.61 -8.70
C GLU A 197 6.77 8.64 -9.56
N THR A 198 7.27 9.83 -9.82
CA THR A 198 8.54 10.03 -10.50
C THR A 198 9.68 9.87 -9.49
N VAL A 199 10.58 8.96 -9.78
CA VAL A 199 11.83 8.76 -9.04
C VAL A 199 12.94 9.42 -9.84
N ASN A 200 13.62 10.41 -9.22
CA ASN A 200 14.80 11.04 -9.80
C ASN A 200 16.03 10.26 -9.36
N TYR A 201 16.99 10.07 -10.25
CA TYR A 201 18.27 9.50 -9.91
C TYR A 201 19.42 10.45 -10.24
N THR A 202 20.47 10.35 -9.45
CA THR A 202 21.77 11.01 -9.69
C THR A 202 22.86 9.96 -9.56
N ILE A 203 23.57 9.71 -10.63
CA ILE A 203 24.76 8.86 -10.65
C ILE A 203 25.94 9.76 -10.39
N SER A 204 26.73 9.42 -9.37
CA SER A 204 27.97 10.10 -9.03
C SER A 204 29.15 9.20 -9.41
N LEU A 205 30.16 9.78 -10.03
CA LEU A 205 31.31 9.08 -10.56
C LEU A 205 32.59 9.76 -10.09
N THR A 206 33.61 8.97 -9.76
CA THR A 206 34.99 9.44 -9.56
C THR A 206 35.88 8.71 -10.56
N ALA A 207 36.46 9.42 -11.50
CA ALA A 207 37.33 8.84 -12.52
C ALA A 207 38.67 8.37 -11.92
N LYS A 208 39.24 7.30 -12.49
CA LYS A 208 40.62 6.92 -12.16
C LYS A 208 41.60 7.91 -12.74
N PRO A 209 42.73 8.16 -12.06
CA PRO A 209 43.74 9.15 -12.50
C PRO A 209 44.29 8.93 -13.90
N ASP A 210 44.36 7.68 -14.33
CA ASP A 210 44.93 7.30 -15.63
C ASP A 210 43.96 7.46 -16.82
N TYR A 211 42.71 7.75 -16.53
CA TYR A 211 41.65 7.92 -17.53
C TYR A 211 41.24 9.41 -17.62
N MET A 212 42.03 10.18 -18.29
CA MET A 212 41.82 11.37 -19.14
C MET A 212 41.10 12.62 -18.62
N HIS A 213 40.55 12.71 -17.45
CA HIS A 213 39.92 13.94 -17.01
C HIS A 213 40.58 14.46 -15.73
N LYS A 214 41.40 15.50 -15.89
CA LYS A 214 41.78 16.35 -14.77
C LYS A 214 40.56 17.19 -14.37
N GLY A 215 40.25 17.25 -13.08
CA GLY A 215 39.22 18.15 -12.59
C GLY A 215 39.49 19.58 -13.07
N LYS A 216 38.46 20.40 -13.16
CA LYS A 216 38.56 21.83 -13.55
C LYS A 216 39.57 22.64 -12.71
N ASP A 217 39.80 22.17 -11.49
CA ASP A 217 40.77 22.75 -10.53
C ASP A 217 42.19 22.20 -10.68
N GLY A 218 42.45 21.35 -11.69
CA GLY A 218 43.72 20.69 -11.88
C GLY A 218 43.99 19.50 -10.97
N SER A 219 42.96 19.03 -10.21
CA SER A 219 43.03 17.82 -9.40
C SER A 219 43.28 16.61 -10.26
N SER A 220 43.97 15.59 -9.72
CA SER A 220 44.28 14.35 -10.43
C SER A 220 43.08 13.45 -10.62
N GLN A 221 41.93 13.75 -9.99
CA GLN A 221 40.70 12.97 -10.06
C GLN A 221 39.53 13.88 -10.45
N ALA A 222 38.94 13.60 -11.59
CA ALA A 222 37.69 14.24 -11.98
C ALA A 222 36.48 13.52 -11.34
N THR A 223 35.56 14.33 -10.84
CA THR A 223 34.24 13.85 -10.42
C THR A 223 33.19 14.24 -11.44
N GLY A 224 32.21 13.36 -11.67
CA GLY A 224 31.18 13.59 -12.64
C GLY A 224 29.82 13.17 -12.14
N VAL A 225 28.78 13.75 -12.72
CA VAL A 225 27.40 13.43 -12.42
C VAL A 225 26.59 13.18 -13.69
N ALA A 226 25.70 12.21 -13.63
CA ALA A 226 24.67 11.98 -14.63
C ALA A 226 23.31 11.89 -13.93
N THR A 227 22.30 12.55 -14.46
CA THR A 227 20.97 12.61 -13.83
C THR A 227 19.87 12.19 -14.78
N GLY A 228 18.81 11.66 -14.22
CA GLY A 228 17.60 11.32 -14.98
C GLY A 228 16.44 10.97 -14.04
N SER A 229 15.37 10.47 -14.63
CA SER A 229 14.19 10.07 -13.86
C SER A 229 13.43 8.96 -14.59
N PHE A 230 12.65 8.21 -13.82
CA PHE A 230 11.70 7.24 -14.33
C PHE A 230 10.42 7.26 -13.49
N LYS A 231 9.34 6.71 -14.04
CA LYS A 231 8.10 6.55 -13.29
C LYS A 231 8.04 5.16 -12.67
N LEU A 232 7.79 5.09 -11.35
CA LEU A 232 7.65 3.84 -10.61
C LEU A 232 6.23 3.72 -10.08
N TYR A 233 5.67 2.53 -10.14
CA TYR A 233 4.33 2.22 -9.68
C TYR A 233 4.38 1.23 -8.51
N ARG A 234 3.34 1.24 -7.68
CA ARG A 234 3.17 0.21 -6.65
C ARG A 234 3.17 -1.18 -7.27
N ASN A 235 3.72 -2.14 -6.53
CA ASN A 235 3.80 -3.54 -6.95
C ASN A 235 4.55 -3.77 -8.28
N LYS A 236 5.46 -2.86 -8.64
CA LYS A 236 6.32 -2.95 -9.82
C LYS A 236 7.79 -2.89 -9.43
N ALA A 237 8.63 -3.60 -10.17
CA ALA A 237 10.07 -3.61 -9.98
C ALA A 237 10.78 -2.98 -11.18
N HIS A 238 11.79 -2.15 -10.90
CA HIS A 238 12.66 -1.56 -11.90
C HIS A 238 14.11 -1.91 -11.58
N LYS A 239 14.85 -2.31 -12.61
CA LYS A 239 16.27 -2.59 -12.55
C LYS A 239 17.01 -1.61 -13.46
N LEU A 240 17.88 -0.79 -12.87
CA LEU A 240 18.75 0.10 -13.60
C LEU A 240 20.07 -0.63 -13.90
N SER A 241 20.37 -0.87 -15.16
CA SER A 241 21.66 -1.38 -15.61
C SER A 241 22.48 -0.21 -16.14
N ILE A 242 23.68 0.01 -15.57
CA ILE A 242 24.52 1.17 -15.84
C ILE A 242 25.86 0.66 -16.36
N LYS A 243 26.24 1.12 -17.56
CA LYS A 243 27.53 0.79 -18.18
C LYS A 243 28.20 2.02 -18.77
N PRO A 244 29.54 2.08 -18.82
CA PRO A 244 30.23 3.17 -19.50
C PRO A 244 29.99 3.08 -21.01
N ASN A 245 29.81 4.22 -21.67
CA ASN A 245 29.70 4.31 -23.13
C ASN A 245 30.89 5.13 -23.68
N TYR A 246 31.63 4.50 -24.58
CA TYR A 246 32.82 5.08 -25.23
C TYR A 246 32.49 5.61 -26.61
N THR A 247 31.45 6.34 -26.82
CA THR A 247 31.36 7.09 -28.05
C THR A 247 32.27 8.33 -27.90
N PRO A 248 33.35 8.46 -28.64
CA PRO A 248 34.15 9.68 -28.64
C PRO A 248 33.25 10.82 -29.08
N THR A 249 32.82 11.64 -28.14
CA THR A 249 32.20 12.92 -28.51
C THR A 249 33.31 13.88 -28.92
N THR A 250 33.07 14.77 -29.87
CA THR A 250 33.99 15.77 -30.35
C THR A 250 34.57 16.70 -29.26
N GLU A 251 34.02 16.62 -28.06
CA GLU A 251 34.42 17.36 -26.86
C GLU A 251 35.09 16.50 -25.78
N GLY A 252 35.43 15.25 -26.06
CA GLY A 252 36.12 14.37 -25.12
C GLY A 252 35.25 13.90 -23.94
N GLY A 253 33.91 13.93 -24.07
CA GLY A 253 32.97 13.54 -23.02
C GLY A 253 32.80 12.04 -22.95
N MET A 254 32.80 11.52 -21.72
CA MET A 254 32.30 10.17 -21.45
C MET A 254 30.79 10.25 -21.23
N SER A 255 30.07 9.23 -21.70
CA SER A 255 28.65 9.04 -21.41
C SER A 255 28.43 7.70 -20.69
N LEU A 256 27.25 7.56 -20.10
CA LEU A 256 26.77 6.30 -19.53
C LEU A 256 25.60 5.82 -20.37
N THR A 257 25.59 4.56 -20.71
CA THR A 257 24.38 3.91 -21.19
C THR A 257 23.62 3.37 -20.00
N ILE A 258 22.37 3.84 -19.83
CA ILE A 258 21.47 3.45 -18.76
C ILE A 258 20.32 2.70 -19.40
N THR A 259 20.11 1.47 -18.96
CA THR A 259 18.96 0.65 -19.32
C THR A 259 18.08 0.47 -18.10
N ILE A 260 16.79 0.79 -18.20
CA ILE A 260 15.80 0.47 -17.18
C ILE A 260 14.97 -0.70 -17.70
N ASP A 261 15.05 -1.81 -16.98
CA ASP A 261 14.23 -2.99 -17.18
C ASP A 261 13.02 -2.86 -16.24
N GLU A 262 11.84 -2.69 -16.83
CA GLU A 262 10.57 -2.71 -16.14
C GLU A 262 10.01 -4.13 -16.17
N SER A 263 10.16 -4.88 -15.10
CA SER A 263 9.83 -6.31 -14.97
C SER A 263 8.39 -6.73 -15.33
N THR A 264 7.56 -5.79 -15.77
CA THR A 264 6.15 -6.04 -16.10
C THR A 264 5.71 -5.59 -17.49
N ASN A 265 6.59 -4.91 -18.22
CA ASN A 265 6.31 -4.49 -19.59
C ASN A 265 7.58 -4.71 -20.40
N ASP A 266 7.84 -5.73 -21.06
CA ASP A 266 8.97 -6.03 -21.97
C ASP A 266 9.64 -4.84 -22.69
N HIS A 267 9.66 -3.68 -22.04
CA HIS A 267 10.21 -2.44 -22.54
C HIS A 267 11.49 -2.10 -21.79
N GLU A 268 12.61 -2.48 -22.41
CA GLU A 268 13.89 -1.87 -22.11
C GLU A 268 13.91 -0.45 -22.67
N ILE A 269 14.00 0.53 -21.77
CA ILE A 269 14.28 1.91 -22.15
C ILE A 269 15.77 2.12 -22.01
N THR A 270 16.48 2.27 -23.13
CA THR A 270 17.92 2.54 -23.15
C THR A 270 18.20 3.94 -23.65
N TRP A 271 19.00 4.69 -22.93
CA TRP A 271 19.49 6.00 -23.36
C TRP A 271 20.92 6.28 -22.89
N ASP A 272 21.62 7.11 -23.65
CA ASP A 272 22.94 7.57 -23.29
C ASP A 272 22.84 8.89 -22.53
N VAL A 273 23.42 8.91 -21.34
CA VAL A 273 23.41 10.09 -20.47
C VAL A 273 24.83 10.68 -20.45
N PRO A 274 25.00 11.93 -20.93
CA PRO A 274 26.28 12.59 -20.82
C PRO A 274 26.67 12.81 -19.35
N VAL A 275 27.96 12.58 -19.05
CA VAL A 275 28.51 12.86 -17.73
C VAL A 275 28.93 14.31 -17.71
N THR A 276 28.39 15.08 -16.78
CA THR A 276 28.85 16.43 -16.49
C THR A 276 30.00 16.35 -15.48
N TRP A 277 31.20 16.76 -15.89
CA TRP A 277 32.37 16.80 -15.04
C TRP A 277 32.39 18.09 -14.23
N ILE A 278 32.67 17.97 -12.93
CA ILE A 278 32.64 19.07 -11.97
C ILE A 278 34.09 19.48 -11.60
#